data_d3ced2a9ee5efd3b5aaa620adff169e5
#
_entry.id   d3ced2a9ee5efd3b5aaa620adff169e5
#
_cell.length_a   1.000
_cell.length_b   1.000
_cell.length_c   1.000
_cell.angle_alpha   90.00
_cell.angle_beta   90.00
_cell.angle_gamma   90.00
#
_symmetry.space_group_name_H-M   'P 1'
#
loop_
_entity.id
_entity.type
_entity.pdbx_description
1 polymer ?
#
loop_
_entity_poly.entity_id
_entity_poly.type
_entity_poly.pdbx_seq_one_letter_code
_entity_poly.pdbx_strand_id
1 'polypeptide(L)'
;NIMGGIGLMLQQIAQYDHDILGADGWEISAHANSAPDHEPIQGKQYTDAEYTVLNNSLKRRIGTLNCGHAAFPIILGVNSPQYTPAELRKFREDNETGVTYEGKHYTGYEATQQQRRIERAIRAQKRRVLIAEGTGDADHLLTAQMRLTHLNAEYQRFSDTVGLRTQRERMQVAGFGRGQAARATA
;
A
#
# COMPACT_ATOMS: atom_id res chain seq x y z
N ASN A 1 -8.43 -9.99 3.73
CA ASN A 1 -8.05 -8.98 2.74
C ASN A 1 -7.59 -9.69 1.46
N ILE A 2 -8.30 -9.48 0.35
CA ILE A 2 -8.06 -10.16 -0.95
C ILE A 2 -6.61 -9.98 -1.42
N MET A 3 -6.08 -8.75 -1.35
CA MET A 3 -4.70 -8.47 -1.76
C MET A 3 -3.66 -9.20 -0.91
N GLY A 4 -3.91 -9.35 0.39
CA GLY A 4 -3.04 -10.17 1.25
C GLY A 4 -3.10 -11.66 0.91
N GLY A 5 -4.28 -12.16 0.51
CA GLY A 5 -4.43 -13.53 0.03
C GLY A 5 -3.71 -13.78 -1.29
N ILE A 6 -3.78 -12.83 -2.23
CA ILE A 6 -3.02 -12.89 -3.50
C ILE A 6 -1.51 -12.90 -3.23
N GLY A 7 -1.02 -12.04 -2.32
CA GLY A 7 0.40 -12.03 -1.95
C GLY A 7 0.90 -13.38 -1.41
N LEU A 8 0.13 -13.99 -0.51
CA LEU A 8 0.45 -15.32 0.01
C LEU A 8 0.45 -16.41 -1.08
N MET A 9 -0.51 -16.35 -2.01
CA MET A 9 -0.59 -17.29 -3.12
C MET A 9 0.61 -17.14 -4.08
N LEU A 10 1.00 -15.91 -4.39
CA LEU A 10 2.21 -15.64 -5.20
C LEU A 10 3.47 -16.13 -4.49
N GLN A 11 3.56 -16.00 -3.17
CA GLN A 11 4.66 -16.56 -2.38
C GLN A 11 4.72 -18.09 -2.46
N GLN A 12 3.57 -18.78 -2.42
CA GLN A 12 3.51 -20.22 -2.56
C GLN A 12 3.93 -20.68 -3.96
N ILE A 13 3.53 -19.97 -5.00
CA ILE A 13 3.97 -20.23 -6.37
C ILE A 13 5.49 -20.05 -6.49
N ALA A 14 6.02 -18.94 -5.97
CA ALA A 14 7.47 -18.70 -5.98
C ALA A 14 8.25 -19.78 -5.23
N GLN A 15 7.72 -20.31 -4.13
CA GLN A 15 8.35 -21.43 -3.41
C GLN A 15 8.32 -22.71 -4.24
N TYR A 16 7.22 -23.01 -4.92
CA TYR A 16 7.11 -24.16 -5.79
C TYR A 16 8.10 -24.04 -6.97
N ASP A 17 8.22 -22.86 -7.58
CA ASP A 17 9.18 -22.62 -8.65
C ASP A 17 10.63 -22.76 -8.15
N HIS A 18 10.92 -22.26 -6.93
CA HIS A 18 12.22 -22.43 -6.28
C HIS A 18 12.63 -23.91 -6.21
N ASP A 19 11.71 -24.75 -5.72
CA ASP A 19 11.97 -26.19 -5.52
C ASP A 19 12.16 -26.91 -6.86
N ILE A 20 11.35 -26.61 -7.88
CA ILE A 20 11.44 -27.24 -9.21
C ILE A 20 12.69 -26.82 -9.98
N LEU A 21 13.06 -25.54 -9.90
CA LEU A 21 14.20 -24.99 -10.63
C LEU A 21 15.54 -25.33 -9.97
N GLY A 22 15.51 -25.90 -8.75
CA GLY A 22 16.72 -26.13 -7.97
C GLY A 22 17.41 -24.81 -7.62
N ALA A 23 16.62 -23.77 -7.35
CA ALA A 23 17.12 -22.47 -6.91
C ALA A 23 17.80 -22.61 -5.54
N ASP A 24 18.76 -21.73 -5.25
CA ASP A 24 19.53 -21.71 -3.99
C ASP A 24 19.52 -20.32 -3.33
N GLY A 25 18.68 -19.42 -3.86
CA GLY A 25 18.54 -18.09 -3.34
C GLY A 25 17.31 -17.36 -3.83
N TRP A 26 17.18 -16.11 -3.34
CA TRP A 26 16.04 -15.24 -3.58
C TRP A 26 16.49 -13.83 -3.96
N GLU A 27 15.80 -13.22 -4.92
CA GLU A 27 15.89 -11.80 -5.18
C GLU A 27 14.60 -11.10 -4.76
N ILE A 28 14.73 -10.05 -3.94
CA ILE A 28 13.59 -9.23 -3.51
C ILE A 28 13.33 -8.14 -4.55
N SER A 29 12.10 -8.04 -5.06
CA SER A 29 11.73 -6.96 -5.97
C SER A 29 11.96 -5.58 -5.36
N ALA A 30 12.19 -4.57 -6.21
CA ALA A 30 12.32 -3.19 -5.77
C ALA A 30 11.24 -2.31 -6.38
N HIS A 31 10.85 -1.28 -5.65
CA HIS A 31 9.93 -0.25 -6.12
C HIS A 31 10.13 1.07 -5.38
N ALA A 32 9.75 2.18 -6.00
CA ALA A 32 9.69 3.47 -5.34
C ALA A 32 8.69 3.45 -4.16
N ASN A 33 8.89 4.32 -3.19
CA ASN A 33 8.02 4.45 -2.00
C ASN A 33 7.99 3.18 -1.11
N SER A 34 9.10 2.46 -1.05
CA SER A 34 9.29 1.32 -0.15
C SER A 34 9.23 1.78 1.32
N ALA A 35 8.78 0.88 2.19
CA ALA A 35 8.81 1.12 3.63
C ALA A 35 10.26 1.19 4.14
N PRO A 36 10.55 1.99 5.19
CA PRO A 36 11.92 2.17 5.70
C PRO A 36 12.63 0.87 6.11
N ASP A 37 11.88 -0.14 6.56
CA ASP A 37 12.41 -1.46 6.90
C ASP A 37 12.64 -2.37 5.69
N HIS A 38 12.00 -2.08 4.55
CA HIS A 38 12.15 -2.82 3.31
C HIS A 38 13.10 -2.13 2.31
N GLU A 39 13.27 -0.83 2.41
CA GLU A 39 14.12 -0.06 1.51
C GLU A 39 15.56 -0.58 1.45
N PRO A 40 16.24 -0.91 2.57
CA PRO A 40 17.61 -1.40 2.54
C PRO A 40 17.79 -2.79 1.93
N ILE A 41 16.72 -3.57 1.83
CA ILE A 41 16.77 -4.99 1.44
C ILE A 41 16.24 -5.26 0.04
N GLN A 42 15.49 -4.33 -0.53
CA GLN A 42 14.90 -4.49 -1.87
C GLN A 42 15.97 -4.51 -2.97
N GLY A 43 15.69 -5.22 -4.06
CA GLY A 43 16.55 -5.33 -5.25
C GLY A 43 17.86 -6.06 -4.99
N LYS A 44 17.95 -6.83 -3.90
CA LYS A 44 19.15 -7.59 -3.54
C LYS A 44 18.90 -9.09 -3.61
N GLN A 45 19.98 -9.84 -3.84
CA GLN A 45 20.00 -11.28 -3.85
C GLN A 45 20.49 -11.81 -2.51
N TYR A 46 19.90 -12.90 -2.06
CA TYR A 46 20.17 -13.55 -0.77
C TYR A 46 20.19 -15.05 -0.96
N THR A 47 21.04 -15.75 -0.21
CA THR A 47 20.94 -17.21 -0.06
C THR A 47 19.63 -17.57 0.67
N ASP A 48 19.18 -18.80 0.59
CA ASP A 48 17.99 -19.31 1.29
C ASP A 48 18.05 -19.04 2.80
N ALA A 49 19.23 -19.28 3.40
CA ALA A 49 19.44 -19.06 4.82
C ALA A 49 19.33 -17.57 5.19
N GLU A 50 19.99 -16.69 4.44
CA GLU A 50 19.93 -15.23 4.66
C GLU A 50 18.53 -14.70 4.46
N TYR A 51 17.83 -15.11 3.37
CA TYR A 51 16.46 -14.69 3.12
C TYR A 51 15.52 -15.12 4.24
N THR A 52 15.66 -16.36 4.73
CA THR A 52 14.82 -16.88 5.82
C THR A 52 15.01 -16.04 7.11
N VAL A 53 16.25 -15.79 7.51
CA VAL A 53 16.58 -14.99 8.70
C VAL A 53 16.04 -13.55 8.53
N LEU A 54 16.35 -12.93 7.39
CA LEU A 54 15.92 -11.58 7.06
C LEU A 54 14.40 -11.46 7.10
N ASN A 55 13.70 -12.31 6.35
CA ASN A 55 12.24 -12.23 6.22
C ASN A 55 11.51 -12.48 7.55
N ASN A 56 12.07 -13.33 8.42
CA ASN A 56 11.53 -13.57 9.77
C ASN A 56 11.79 -12.41 10.74
N SER A 57 12.80 -11.58 10.50
CA SER A 57 13.09 -10.39 11.31
C SER A 57 12.17 -9.20 11.01
N LEU A 58 11.53 -9.18 9.85
CA LEU A 58 10.67 -8.08 9.42
C LEU A 58 9.32 -8.09 10.16
N LYS A 59 8.88 -6.92 10.60
CA LYS A 59 7.51 -6.72 11.12
C LYS A 59 6.45 -7.20 10.14
N ARG A 60 6.71 -6.99 8.87
CA ARG A 60 5.86 -7.33 7.75
C ARG A 60 6.69 -8.10 6.73
N ARG A 61 6.53 -9.40 6.72
CA ARG A 61 7.26 -10.29 5.80
C ARG A 61 7.01 -9.92 4.35
N ILE A 62 7.99 -10.16 3.51
CA ILE A 62 7.88 -10.01 2.05
C ILE A 62 6.69 -10.84 1.55
N GLY A 63 5.93 -10.27 0.62
CA GLY A 63 4.72 -10.91 0.05
C GLY A 63 3.49 -10.91 0.98
N THR A 64 3.59 -10.38 2.22
CA THR A 64 2.46 -10.38 3.16
C THR A 64 1.93 -8.96 3.44
N LEU A 65 0.70 -8.87 3.95
CA LEU A 65 0.09 -7.63 4.47
C LEU A 65 0.20 -6.41 3.51
N ASN A 66 0.14 -6.64 2.22
CA ASN A 66 0.30 -5.62 1.17
C ASN A 66 1.66 -4.88 1.25
N CYS A 67 2.75 -5.61 1.49
CA CYS A 67 4.07 -4.99 1.52
C CYS A 67 4.50 -4.45 0.13
N GLY A 68 3.94 -4.99 -0.93
CA GLY A 68 4.22 -4.59 -2.32
C GLY A 68 5.44 -5.28 -2.93
N HIS A 69 6.32 -5.89 -2.12
CA HIS A 69 7.45 -6.66 -2.61
C HIS A 69 7.06 -8.11 -2.89
N ALA A 70 7.72 -8.71 -3.88
CA ALA A 70 7.75 -10.15 -4.14
C ALA A 70 9.19 -10.66 -4.00
N ALA A 71 9.35 -11.93 -3.65
CA ALA A 71 10.62 -12.62 -3.73
C ALA A 71 10.59 -13.58 -4.93
N PHE A 72 11.65 -13.57 -5.73
CA PHE A 72 11.81 -14.41 -6.89
C PHE A 72 12.90 -15.43 -6.64
N PRO A 73 12.70 -16.72 -6.97
CA PRO A 73 13.75 -17.73 -6.87
C PRO A 73 14.85 -17.45 -7.89
N ILE A 74 16.09 -17.62 -7.48
CA ILE A 74 17.27 -17.43 -8.32
C ILE A 74 18.29 -18.54 -8.08
N ILE A 75 19.19 -18.73 -9.07
CA ILE A 75 20.41 -19.50 -8.92
C ILE A 75 21.55 -18.51 -8.75
N LEU A 76 22.16 -18.50 -7.56
CA LEU A 76 23.23 -17.57 -7.20
C LEU A 76 24.45 -17.76 -8.11
N GLY A 77 25.04 -16.64 -8.51
CA GLY A 77 26.17 -16.65 -9.45
C GLY A 77 25.80 -16.91 -10.91
N VAL A 78 24.56 -17.31 -11.20
CA VAL A 78 24.03 -17.49 -12.56
C VAL A 78 23.09 -16.34 -12.93
N ASN A 79 22.11 -16.06 -12.10
CA ASN A 79 21.18 -14.96 -12.33
C ASN A 79 21.83 -13.60 -12.04
N SER A 80 21.83 -12.74 -13.03
CA SER A 80 22.21 -11.33 -12.83
C SER A 80 21.12 -10.60 -12.05
N PRO A 81 21.49 -9.66 -11.13
CA PRO A 81 20.50 -8.83 -10.44
C PRO A 81 19.58 -8.10 -11.41
N GLN A 82 18.28 -8.06 -11.12
CA GLN A 82 17.28 -7.33 -11.93
C GLN A 82 17.47 -5.82 -11.88
N TYR A 83 18.02 -5.32 -10.78
CA TYR A 83 18.15 -3.89 -10.54
C TYR A 83 19.62 -3.49 -10.44
N THR A 84 19.98 -2.43 -11.15
CA THR A 84 21.30 -1.83 -11.04
C THR A 84 21.40 -0.99 -9.75
N PRO A 85 22.61 -0.78 -9.22
CA PRO A 85 22.81 0.13 -8.09
C PRO A 85 22.32 1.56 -8.35
N ALA A 86 22.32 2.00 -9.62
CA ALA A 86 21.80 3.33 -10.01
C ALA A 86 20.28 3.41 -9.87
N GLU A 87 19.55 2.37 -10.30
CA GLU A 87 18.09 2.30 -10.16
C GLU A 87 17.66 2.25 -8.69
N LEU A 88 18.36 1.46 -7.86
CA LEU A 88 18.07 1.38 -6.43
C LEU A 88 18.33 2.72 -5.73
N ARG A 89 19.42 3.43 -6.09
CA ARG A 89 19.66 4.79 -5.58
C ARG A 89 18.55 5.75 -6.01
N LYS A 90 18.13 5.69 -7.27
CA LYS A 90 17.03 6.52 -7.77
C LYS A 90 15.74 6.28 -7.02
N PHE A 91 15.35 5.04 -6.73
CA PHE A 91 14.17 4.74 -5.92
C PHE A 91 14.25 5.34 -4.52
N ARG A 92 15.43 5.32 -3.90
CA ARG A 92 15.66 5.95 -2.60
C ARG A 92 15.54 7.46 -2.68
N GLU A 93 16.24 8.08 -3.61
CA GLU A 93 16.22 9.53 -3.83
C GLU A 93 14.81 10.04 -4.12
N ASP A 94 14.06 9.35 -4.99
CA ASP A 94 12.67 9.68 -5.30
C ASP A 94 11.78 9.57 -4.05
N ASN A 95 12.01 8.56 -3.20
CA ASN A 95 11.29 8.41 -1.94
C ASN A 95 11.62 9.52 -0.94
N GLU A 96 12.91 9.85 -0.78
CA GLU A 96 13.39 10.90 0.14
C GLU A 96 13.00 12.30 -0.31
N THR A 97 13.06 12.58 -1.62
CA THR A 97 12.64 13.86 -2.20
C THR A 97 11.18 14.16 -1.86
N GLY A 98 10.32 13.16 -1.91
CA GLY A 98 8.94 13.24 -1.46
C GLY A 98 8.21 14.50 -1.95
N VAL A 99 7.31 15.03 -1.09
CA VAL A 99 6.47 16.18 -1.42
C VAL A 99 6.06 16.94 -0.16
N THR A 100 5.85 18.26 -0.29
CA THR A 100 5.30 19.08 0.81
C THR A 100 3.82 19.34 0.57
N TYR A 101 3.01 19.05 1.58
CA TYR A 101 1.57 19.34 1.62
C TYR A 101 1.22 20.08 2.91
N GLU A 102 0.60 21.24 2.80
CA GLU A 102 0.21 22.11 3.92
C GLU A 102 1.37 22.37 4.91
N GLY A 103 2.56 22.65 4.39
CA GLY A 103 3.75 22.95 5.18
C GLY A 103 4.43 21.73 5.82
N LYS A 104 3.89 20.52 5.65
CA LYS A 104 4.50 19.28 6.11
C LYS A 104 5.13 18.52 4.97
N HIS A 105 6.39 18.14 5.13
CA HIS A 105 7.08 17.24 4.22
C HIS A 105 6.66 15.78 4.45
N TYR A 106 6.44 15.05 3.36
CA TYR A 106 6.17 13.62 3.34
C TYR A 106 7.15 12.96 2.37
N THR A 107 7.83 11.91 2.81
CA THR A 107 8.50 11.01 1.87
C THR A 107 7.47 10.34 0.96
N GLY A 108 7.91 9.76 -0.16
CA GLY A 108 6.99 9.05 -1.06
C GLY A 108 6.20 7.94 -0.34
N TYR A 109 6.86 7.18 0.54
CA TYR A 109 6.20 6.20 1.40
C TYR A 109 5.17 6.84 2.34
N GLU A 110 5.54 7.90 3.06
CA GLU A 110 4.64 8.58 4.00
C GLU A 110 3.42 9.19 3.29
N ALA A 111 3.61 9.74 2.09
CA ALA A 111 2.50 10.23 1.26
C ALA A 111 1.52 9.10 0.92
N THR A 112 1.99 7.91 0.54
CA THR A 112 1.12 6.76 0.31
C THR A 112 0.39 6.31 1.57
N GLN A 113 1.04 6.34 2.74
CA GLN A 113 0.42 5.98 4.02
C GLN A 113 -0.62 7.02 4.46
N GLN A 114 -0.37 8.29 4.22
CA GLN A 114 -1.34 9.36 4.51
C GLN A 114 -2.57 9.23 3.60
N GLN A 115 -2.40 8.99 2.29
CA GLN A 115 -3.52 8.71 1.39
C GLN A 115 -4.38 7.56 1.91
N ARG A 116 -3.75 6.43 2.30
CA ARG A 116 -4.45 5.27 2.88
C ARG A 116 -5.15 5.59 4.22
N ARG A 117 -4.61 6.52 5.01
CA ARG A 117 -5.26 7.00 6.24
C ARG A 117 -6.56 7.72 5.93
N ILE A 118 -6.55 8.61 4.93
CA ILE A 118 -7.74 9.33 4.48
C ILE A 118 -8.78 8.34 3.92
N GLU A 119 -8.37 7.38 3.08
CA GLU A 119 -9.26 6.33 2.56
C GLU A 119 -9.96 5.53 3.68
N ARG A 120 -9.22 5.18 4.74
CA ARG A 120 -9.81 4.50 5.90
C ARG A 120 -10.80 5.39 6.64
N ALA A 121 -10.50 6.68 6.79
CA ALA A 121 -11.40 7.64 7.41
C ALA A 121 -12.70 7.81 6.60
N ILE A 122 -12.60 7.89 5.28
CA ILE A 122 -13.76 7.93 4.37
C ILE A 122 -14.63 6.68 4.55
N ARG A 123 -14.05 5.48 4.57
CA ARG A 123 -14.84 4.24 4.80
C ARG A 123 -15.51 4.24 6.17
N ALA A 124 -14.82 4.67 7.20
CA ALA A 124 -15.40 4.78 8.54
C ALA A 124 -16.57 5.76 8.56
N GLN A 125 -16.43 6.88 7.87
CA GLN A 125 -17.47 7.90 7.81
C GLN A 125 -18.68 7.44 6.98
N LYS A 126 -18.47 6.74 5.86
CA LYS A 126 -19.57 6.10 5.09
C LYS A 126 -20.40 5.12 5.95
N ARG A 127 -19.74 4.33 6.81
CA ARG A 127 -20.44 3.44 7.73
C ARG A 127 -21.28 4.23 8.76
N ARG A 128 -20.77 5.36 9.26
CA ARG A 128 -21.53 6.24 10.17
C ARG A 128 -22.79 6.81 9.50
N VAL A 129 -22.67 7.21 8.23
CA VAL A 129 -23.85 7.65 7.44
C VAL A 129 -24.91 6.53 7.38
N LEU A 130 -24.50 5.30 7.03
CA LEU A 130 -25.42 4.16 6.96
C LEU A 130 -26.08 3.84 8.31
N ILE A 131 -25.33 3.92 9.40
CA ILE A 131 -25.85 3.69 10.75
C ILE A 131 -26.89 4.77 11.09
N ALA A 132 -26.54 6.05 10.90
CA ALA A 132 -27.44 7.16 11.21
C ALA A 132 -28.72 7.14 10.36
N GLU A 133 -28.62 6.78 9.07
CA GLU A 133 -29.80 6.54 8.21
C GLU A 133 -30.66 5.40 8.75
N GLY A 134 -30.05 4.28 9.13
CA GLY A 134 -30.77 3.11 9.64
C GLY A 134 -31.44 3.32 11.01
N THR A 135 -30.89 4.21 11.83
CA THR A 135 -31.46 4.56 13.15
C THR A 135 -32.42 5.76 13.09
N GLY A 136 -32.50 6.46 11.95
CA GLY A 136 -33.31 7.67 11.81
C GLY A 136 -32.75 8.89 12.58
N ASP A 137 -31.46 8.87 12.95
CA ASP A 137 -30.80 9.93 13.70
C ASP A 137 -30.33 11.05 12.75
N ALA A 138 -31.18 12.08 12.62
CA ALA A 138 -30.96 13.17 11.66
C ALA A 138 -29.71 14.01 12.00
N ASP A 139 -29.42 14.27 13.28
CA ASP A 139 -28.27 15.09 13.69
C ASP A 139 -26.95 14.38 13.43
N HIS A 140 -26.86 13.11 13.78
CA HIS A 140 -25.69 12.30 13.46
C HIS A 140 -25.54 12.08 11.94
N LEU A 141 -26.64 11.96 11.21
CA LEU A 141 -26.63 11.84 9.75
C LEU A 141 -26.01 13.09 9.10
N LEU A 142 -26.51 14.28 9.46
CA LEU A 142 -25.99 15.55 8.94
C LEU A 142 -24.50 15.71 9.25
N THR A 143 -24.11 15.48 10.50
CA THR A 143 -22.71 15.56 10.93
C THR A 143 -21.82 14.57 10.14
N ALA A 144 -22.30 13.34 9.92
CA ALA A 144 -21.57 12.33 9.20
C ALA A 144 -21.40 12.67 7.71
N GLN A 145 -22.44 13.23 7.08
CA GLN A 145 -22.41 13.68 5.69
C GLN A 145 -21.44 14.84 5.49
N MET A 146 -21.48 15.87 6.34
CA MET A 146 -20.55 17.01 6.29
C MET A 146 -19.09 16.56 6.41
N ARG A 147 -18.79 15.66 7.36
CA ARG A 147 -17.44 15.11 7.52
C ARG A 147 -17.01 14.26 6.31
N LEU A 148 -17.94 13.51 5.71
CA LEU A 148 -17.65 12.73 4.52
C LEU A 148 -17.31 13.62 3.32
N THR A 149 -18.06 14.71 3.11
CA THR A 149 -17.79 15.70 2.08
C THR A 149 -16.41 16.33 2.25
N HIS A 150 -16.08 16.76 3.49
CA HIS A 150 -14.76 17.31 3.81
C HIS A 150 -13.63 16.29 3.52
N LEU A 151 -13.77 15.05 3.97
CA LEU A 151 -12.77 14.00 3.75
C LEU A 151 -12.59 13.66 2.26
N ASN A 152 -13.65 13.68 1.46
CA ASN A 152 -13.54 13.47 0.01
C ASN A 152 -12.79 14.62 -0.66
N ALA A 153 -13.08 15.87 -0.29
CA ALA A 153 -12.36 17.04 -0.79
C ALA A 153 -10.88 17.00 -0.39
N GLU A 154 -10.59 16.64 0.86
CA GLU A 154 -9.22 16.46 1.37
C GLU A 154 -8.47 15.36 0.62
N TYR A 155 -9.11 14.22 0.38
CA TYR A 155 -8.54 13.10 -0.38
C TYR A 155 -8.13 13.54 -1.78
N GLN A 156 -8.99 14.30 -2.45
CA GLN A 156 -8.71 14.78 -3.80
C GLN A 156 -7.54 15.78 -3.78
N ARG A 157 -7.61 16.83 -2.92
CA ARG A 157 -6.54 17.84 -2.81
C ARG A 157 -5.19 17.21 -2.47
N PHE A 158 -5.17 16.33 -1.47
CA PHE A 158 -3.95 15.62 -1.08
C PHE A 158 -3.40 14.83 -2.26
N SER A 159 -4.22 13.96 -2.88
CA SER A 159 -3.78 13.10 -3.97
C SER A 159 -3.23 13.89 -5.15
N ASP A 160 -3.89 14.98 -5.54
CA ASP A 160 -3.46 15.85 -6.65
C ASP A 160 -2.13 16.54 -6.33
N THR A 161 -1.98 17.07 -5.11
CA THR A 161 -0.75 17.76 -4.70
C THR A 161 0.45 16.82 -4.64
N VAL A 162 0.26 15.60 -4.10
CA VAL A 162 1.35 14.63 -3.97
C VAL A 162 1.56 13.77 -5.21
N GLY A 163 0.78 13.98 -6.27
CA GLY A 163 0.89 13.24 -7.53
C GLY A 163 0.47 11.77 -7.43
N LEU A 164 -0.33 11.40 -6.43
CA LEU A 164 -0.79 10.03 -6.25
C LEU A 164 -2.14 9.81 -6.93
N ARG A 165 -2.24 8.71 -7.67
CA ARG A 165 -3.51 8.31 -8.29
C ARG A 165 -4.57 8.05 -7.21
N THR A 166 -5.78 8.60 -7.42
CA THR A 166 -6.93 8.29 -6.59
C THR A 166 -7.41 6.85 -6.81
N GLN A 167 -7.73 6.15 -5.73
CA GLN A 167 -8.15 4.73 -5.74
C GLN A 167 -9.55 4.59 -5.13
N ARG A 168 -10.55 4.94 -5.92
CA ARG A 168 -11.96 5.00 -5.49
C ARG A 168 -12.48 3.64 -4.99
N GLU A 169 -12.01 2.56 -5.58
CA GLU A 169 -12.33 1.18 -5.19
C GLU A 169 -11.95 0.89 -3.73
N ARG A 170 -10.90 1.51 -3.21
CA ARG A 170 -10.48 1.36 -1.82
C ARG A 170 -11.39 2.04 -0.81
N MET A 171 -12.24 2.94 -1.28
CA MET A 171 -13.17 3.69 -0.44
C MET A 171 -14.60 3.13 -0.50
N GLN A 172 -14.83 2.02 -1.20
CA GLN A 172 -16.13 1.37 -1.26
C GLN A 172 -16.54 0.77 0.08
N VAL A 173 -17.82 0.88 0.38
CA VAL A 173 -18.48 0.29 1.56
C VAL A 173 -19.78 -0.34 1.07
N ALA A 174 -20.02 -1.60 1.44
CA ALA A 174 -21.26 -2.28 1.12
C ALA A 174 -22.47 -1.51 1.68
N GLY A 175 -23.50 -1.35 0.87
CA GLY A 175 -24.68 -0.58 1.22
C GLY A 175 -24.59 0.93 0.99
N PHE A 176 -23.36 1.48 0.74
CA PHE A 176 -23.19 2.89 0.44
C PHE A 176 -23.17 3.11 -1.08
N GLY A 177 -24.32 3.46 -1.65
CA GLY A 177 -24.52 3.66 -3.09
C GLY A 177 -24.58 5.11 -3.52
N ARG A 178 -25.00 5.32 -4.77
CA ARG A 178 -25.11 6.67 -5.38
C ARG A 178 -26.10 7.57 -4.64
N GLY A 179 -27.21 6.99 -4.14
CA GLY A 179 -28.22 7.75 -3.40
C GLY A 179 -27.66 8.37 -2.12
N GLN A 180 -26.88 7.61 -1.33
CA GLN A 180 -26.20 8.12 -0.13
C GLN A 180 -25.14 9.16 -0.49
N ALA A 181 -24.39 8.93 -1.58
CA ALA A 181 -23.37 9.87 -2.03
C ALA A 181 -23.97 11.21 -2.44
N ALA A 182 -25.06 11.21 -3.21
CA ALA A 182 -25.75 12.44 -3.65
C ALA A 182 -26.26 13.26 -2.46
N ARG A 183 -26.88 12.62 -1.44
CA ARG A 183 -27.35 13.31 -0.24
C ARG A 183 -26.22 13.88 0.63
N ALA A 184 -25.02 13.33 0.56
CA ALA A 184 -23.86 13.84 1.29
C ALA A 184 -23.21 15.07 0.62
N THR A 185 -23.59 15.40 -0.62
CA THR A 185 -23.05 16.54 -1.39
C THR A 185 -24.07 17.67 -1.57
N ALA A 186 -25.32 17.47 -1.21
CA ALA A 186 -26.38 18.48 -1.21
C ALA A 186 -26.38 19.32 0.08
#